data_7a9264e129ae12ca163579d9953fe52b
#
_entry.id   7a9264e129ae12ca163579d9953fe52b
#
_cell.length_a   1.000
_cell.length_b   1.000
_cell.length_c   1.000
_cell.angle_alpha   90.00
_cell.angle_beta   90.00
_cell.angle_gamma   90.00
#
_symmetry.space_group_name_H-M   'P 1'
#
loop_
_entity.id
_entity.type
_entity.pdbx_description
1 polymer ?
#
loop_
_entity_poly.entity_id
_entity_poly.type
_entity_poly.pdbx_seq_one_letter_code
_entity_poly.pdbx_strand_id
1 'polypeptide(L)'
;MEQATVAHLATHGAYRDEKESGVGAVNALWQSEVVLSRSGNRQSMKRDDDDGRLYGMELMTWDLSGLDLIVLSACETARGQETFVGGLRGLPTAINIAGAKRSLLTLWPVDDAGTAAFMVSFYDHLAAGQTYPEALRQARRDARDGKISGAQDPRVWAAFVLFEN
;
A
#
# COMPACT_ATOMS: atom_id res chain seq x y z
N MET A 1 -21.11 10.52 -14.26
CA MET A 1 -20.60 9.73 -13.11
C MET A 1 -19.33 10.45 -12.66
N GLU A 2 -19.29 10.87 -11.40
CA GLU A 2 -18.03 11.35 -10.83
C GLU A 2 -17.05 10.19 -10.82
N GLN A 3 -15.89 10.36 -11.41
CA GLN A 3 -14.82 9.37 -11.34
C GLN A 3 -14.21 9.44 -9.95
N ALA A 4 -14.01 8.29 -9.31
CA ALA A 4 -13.31 8.24 -8.03
C ALA A 4 -11.87 8.76 -8.23
N THR A 5 -11.47 9.74 -7.44
CA THR A 5 -10.11 10.32 -7.48
C THR A 5 -9.18 9.69 -6.44
N VAL A 6 -9.73 8.92 -5.50
CA VAL A 6 -8.99 8.21 -4.44
C VAL A 6 -9.39 6.74 -4.45
N ALA A 7 -8.41 5.85 -4.49
CA ALA A 7 -8.57 4.42 -4.29
C ALA A 7 -7.87 4.00 -3.00
N HIS A 8 -8.56 3.25 -2.13
CA HIS A 8 -7.98 2.70 -0.90
C HIS A 8 -8.14 1.18 -0.86
N LEU A 9 -7.03 0.48 -0.90
CA LEU A 9 -6.94 -0.97 -0.78
C LEU A 9 -6.41 -1.32 0.62
N ALA A 10 -7.32 -1.60 1.55
CA ALA A 10 -7.00 -2.11 2.88
C ALA A 10 -6.95 -3.64 2.80
N THR A 11 -5.75 -4.19 2.61
CA THR A 11 -5.56 -5.62 2.39
C THR A 11 -4.15 -6.04 2.83
N HIS A 12 -3.75 -7.26 2.49
CA HIS A 12 -2.39 -7.74 2.76
C HIS A 12 -1.51 -7.55 1.52
N GLY A 13 -0.27 -7.13 1.75
CA GLY A 13 0.79 -7.18 0.75
C GLY A 13 1.81 -8.22 1.13
N ALA A 14 2.42 -8.84 0.14
CA ALA A 14 3.51 -9.75 0.36
C ALA A 14 4.69 -9.40 -0.57
N TYR A 15 5.88 -9.71 -0.10
CA TYR A 15 7.09 -9.68 -0.89
C TYR A 15 7.69 -11.08 -0.93
N ARG A 16 7.88 -11.63 -2.12
CA ARG A 16 8.46 -12.97 -2.29
C ARG A 16 9.97 -12.87 -2.34
N ASP A 17 10.65 -13.59 -1.46
CA ASP A 17 12.10 -13.74 -1.50
C ASP A 17 12.54 -14.51 -2.76
N GLU A 18 13.77 -14.24 -3.25
CA GLU A 18 14.38 -14.91 -4.41
C GLU A 18 14.35 -16.44 -4.31
N LYS A 19 14.46 -16.98 -3.09
CA LYS A 19 14.41 -18.41 -2.82
C LYS A 19 13.04 -19.05 -3.08
N GLU A 20 11.97 -18.26 -2.97
CA GLU A 20 10.60 -18.75 -3.19
C GLU A 20 10.15 -18.59 -4.63
N SER A 21 10.73 -17.66 -5.38
CA SER A 21 10.37 -17.39 -6.79
C SER A 21 11.02 -18.33 -7.79
N GLY A 22 12.12 -19.00 -7.44
CA GLY A 22 12.83 -19.95 -8.32
C GLY A 22 13.49 -19.32 -9.55
N VAL A 23 13.50 -18.01 -9.66
CA VAL A 23 14.05 -17.25 -10.79
C VAL A 23 15.12 -16.32 -10.24
N GLY A 24 16.36 -16.49 -10.67
CA GLY A 24 17.48 -15.68 -10.21
C GLY A 24 17.33 -14.19 -10.57
N ALA A 25 17.78 -13.31 -9.69
CA ALA A 25 17.82 -11.84 -9.84
C ALA A 25 16.50 -11.25 -10.35
N VAL A 26 15.41 -11.48 -9.61
CA VAL A 26 14.07 -11.05 -10.02
C VAL A 26 13.87 -9.56 -9.76
N ASN A 27 13.29 -8.90 -10.74
CA ASN A 27 12.84 -7.53 -10.64
C ASN A 27 11.84 -7.39 -9.48
N ALA A 28 12.03 -6.38 -8.61
CA ALA A 28 11.18 -6.08 -7.46
C ALA A 28 9.67 -6.01 -7.79
N LEU A 29 9.32 -5.72 -9.04
CA LEU A 29 7.94 -5.68 -9.54
C LEU A 29 7.27 -7.07 -9.59
N TRP A 30 8.03 -8.15 -9.81
CA TRP A 30 7.51 -9.52 -9.73
C TRP A 30 7.44 -10.06 -8.30
N GLN A 31 8.25 -9.49 -7.41
CA GLN A 31 8.30 -9.91 -6.01
C GLN A 31 7.26 -9.20 -5.14
N SER A 32 6.78 -8.03 -5.58
CA SER A 32 5.79 -7.24 -4.87
C SER A 32 4.39 -7.61 -5.30
N GLU A 33 3.55 -8.01 -4.35
CA GLU A 33 2.16 -8.38 -4.61
C GLU A 33 1.20 -7.75 -3.58
N VAL A 34 -0.01 -7.46 -4.05
CA VAL A 34 -1.17 -7.11 -3.23
C VAL A 34 -2.09 -8.32 -3.22
N VAL A 35 -2.46 -8.77 -2.03
CA VAL A 35 -3.29 -9.96 -1.83
C VAL A 35 -4.76 -9.54 -1.83
N LEU A 36 -5.52 -10.00 -2.81
CA LEU A 36 -6.95 -9.73 -2.95
C LEU A 36 -7.80 -10.90 -2.46
N SER A 37 -9.11 -10.73 -2.47
CA SER A 37 -10.04 -11.82 -2.14
C SER A 37 -9.83 -13.01 -3.09
N ARG A 38 -9.90 -14.24 -2.58
CA ARG A 38 -9.66 -15.53 -3.26
C ARG A 38 -8.20 -16.00 -3.33
N SER A 39 -7.22 -15.26 -2.85
CA SER A 39 -5.80 -15.68 -2.87
C SER A 39 -5.48 -17.00 -2.16
N GLY A 40 -6.39 -17.54 -1.34
CA GLY A 40 -6.21 -18.81 -0.61
C GLY A 40 -6.66 -20.08 -1.36
N ASN A 41 -7.30 -19.98 -2.52
CA ASN A 41 -7.99 -21.12 -3.14
C ASN A 41 -7.20 -21.72 -4.33
N ARG A 42 -5.90 -21.98 -4.13
CA ARG A 42 -4.99 -22.51 -5.17
C ARG A 42 -5.38 -23.89 -5.74
N GLN A 43 -6.24 -24.66 -5.06
CA GLN A 43 -6.56 -26.04 -5.48
C GLN A 43 -7.64 -26.16 -6.55
N SER A 44 -8.39 -25.08 -6.83
CA SER A 44 -9.50 -25.09 -7.78
C SER A 44 -9.30 -24.20 -9.02
N MET A 45 -8.18 -23.48 -9.12
CA MET A 45 -7.95 -22.52 -10.20
C MET A 45 -7.31 -23.17 -11.41
N LYS A 46 -7.94 -23.00 -12.56
CA LYS A 46 -7.33 -23.25 -13.87
C LYS A 46 -6.29 -22.16 -14.14
N ARG A 47 -5.31 -22.44 -14.99
CA ARG A 47 -4.12 -21.60 -15.27
C ARG A 47 -4.44 -20.17 -15.75
N ASP A 48 -5.68 -19.90 -16.15
CA ASP A 48 -6.17 -18.60 -16.67
C ASP A 48 -7.14 -17.90 -15.71
N ASP A 49 -7.35 -18.43 -14.50
CA ASP A 49 -8.23 -17.80 -13.51
C ASP A 49 -7.43 -16.79 -12.66
N ASP A 50 -8.09 -15.70 -12.30
CA ASP A 50 -7.62 -14.72 -11.32
C ASP A 50 -7.21 -15.42 -10.01
N ASP A 51 -5.93 -15.40 -9.68
CA ASP A 51 -5.39 -16.05 -8.48
C ASP A 51 -5.60 -15.22 -7.20
N GLY A 52 -6.29 -14.09 -7.31
CA GLY A 52 -6.53 -13.17 -6.20
C GLY A 52 -5.27 -12.43 -5.73
N ARG A 53 -4.27 -12.32 -6.59
CA ARG A 53 -3.03 -11.58 -6.35
C ARG A 53 -2.81 -10.57 -7.45
N LEU A 54 -2.38 -9.38 -7.08
CA LEU A 54 -2.02 -8.33 -8.00
C LEU A 54 -0.52 -8.06 -7.86
N TYR A 55 0.23 -8.45 -8.87
CA TYR A 55 1.68 -8.23 -8.91
C TYR A 55 1.99 -6.81 -9.39
N GLY A 56 3.13 -6.26 -8.96
CA GLY A 56 3.58 -4.96 -9.43
C GLY A 56 3.68 -4.88 -10.96
N MET A 57 4.07 -5.97 -11.63
CA MET A 57 4.10 -6.04 -13.10
C MET A 57 2.72 -5.91 -13.74
N GLU A 58 1.68 -6.48 -13.13
CA GLU A 58 0.30 -6.34 -13.62
C GLU A 58 -0.24 -4.94 -13.35
N LEU A 59 0.04 -4.43 -12.15
CA LEU A 59 -0.38 -3.07 -11.75
C LEU A 59 0.15 -2.01 -12.71
N MET A 60 1.36 -2.17 -13.25
CA MET A 60 1.93 -1.27 -14.26
C MET A 60 1.12 -1.18 -15.56
N THR A 61 0.31 -2.20 -15.87
CA THR A 61 -0.52 -2.22 -17.09
C THR A 61 -1.86 -1.51 -16.93
N TRP A 62 -2.20 -1.12 -15.71
CA TRP A 62 -3.44 -0.43 -15.42
C TRP A 62 -3.35 1.04 -15.81
N ASP A 63 -4.49 1.65 -16.13
CA ASP A 63 -4.61 3.09 -16.29
C ASP A 63 -5.15 3.70 -14.98
N LEU A 64 -4.24 4.25 -14.17
CA LEU A 64 -4.55 4.95 -12.92
C LEU A 64 -4.43 6.47 -13.07
N SER A 65 -4.34 7.01 -14.30
CA SER A 65 -4.16 8.45 -14.57
C SER A 65 -5.27 9.34 -14.01
N GLY A 66 -6.46 8.76 -13.77
CA GLY A 66 -7.59 9.43 -13.13
C GLY A 66 -7.49 9.53 -11.60
N LEU A 67 -6.54 8.82 -10.96
CA LEU A 67 -6.41 8.81 -9.50
C LEU A 67 -5.47 9.91 -9.01
N ASP A 68 -5.96 10.72 -8.08
CA ASP A 68 -5.15 11.67 -7.32
C ASP A 68 -4.34 10.98 -6.22
N LEU A 69 -4.88 9.91 -5.64
CA LEU A 69 -4.24 9.13 -4.59
C LEU A 69 -4.65 7.65 -4.67
N ILE A 70 -3.68 6.76 -4.58
CA ILE A 70 -3.89 5.35 -4.22
C ILE A 70 -3.28 5.08 -2.84
N VAL A 71 -4.06 4.47 -1.95
CA VAL A 71 -3.62 4.05 -0.62
C VAL A 71 -3.54 2.53 -0.59
N LEU A 72 -2.38 2.00 -0.24
CA LEU A 72 -2.16 0.57 0.00
C LEU A 72 -1.71 0.40 1.45
N SER A 73 -2.64 0.04 2.32
CA SER A 73 -2.32 -0.43 3.67
C SER A 73 -2.14 -1.94 3.64
N ALA A 74 -1.02 -2.39 3.09
CA ALA A 74 -0.74 -3.78 2.82
C ALA A 74 0.57 -4.19 3.51
N CYS A 75 0.51 -5.00 4.55
CA CYS A 75 1.64 -5.23 5.44
C CYS A 75 1.88 -6.68 5.80
N GLU A 76 2.59 -7.40 4.97
CA GLU A 76 3.37 -8.58 5.40
C GLU A 76 4.73 -8.67 4.69
N THR A 77 5.45 -7.58 4.57
CA THR A 77 6.74 -7.59 3.88
C THR A 77 7.95 -7.66 4.81
N ALA A 78 7.77 -7.71 6.12
CA ALA A 78 8.86 -7.56 7.07
C ALA A 78 9.44 -8.89 7.58
N ARG A 79 9.86 -9.80 6.71
CA ARG A 79 10.73 -10.91 7.13
C ARG A 79 12.24 -10.66 6.94
N GLY A 80 12.64 -9.43 6.58
CA GLY A 80 14.05 -9.04 6.48
C GLY A 80 14.21 -7.60 6.02
N GLN A 81 15.26 -6.90 6.47
CA GLN A 81 15.52 -5.50 6.09
C GLN A 81 15.75 -5.33 4.58
N GLU A 82 16.32 -6.31 3.92
CA GLU A 82 16.58 -6.29 2.48
C GLU A 82 15.27 -6.41 1.67
N THR A 83 14.35 -7.23 2.13
CA THR A 83 13.03 -7.46 1.53
C THR A 83 12.17 -6.20 1.53
N PHE A 84 12.21 -5.44 2.63
CA PHE A 84 11.49 -4.20 2.81
C PHE A 84 11.84 -3.14 1.74
N VAL A 85 13.11 -2.90 1.49
CA VAL A 85 13.56 -1.91 0.49
C VAL A 85 13.19 -2.34 -0.93
N GLY A 86 13.25 -3.64 -1.23
CA GLY A 86 12.88 -4.19 -2.52
C GLY A 86 11.37 -4.07 -2.79
N GLY A 87 10.53 -4.41 -1.80
CA GLY A 87 9.08 -4.33 -1.93
C GLY A 87 8.56 -2.91 -2.15
N LEU A 88 9.11 -1.94 -1.44
CA LEU A 88 8.77 -0.53 -1.62
C LEU A 88 9.14 0.01 -3.00
N ARG A 89 10.28 -0.39 -3.55
CA ARG A 89 10.69 0.01 -4.89
C ARG A 89 9.80 -0.60 -5.97
N GLY A 90 9.26 -1.80 -5.72
CA GLY A 90 8.36 -2.47 -6.66
C GLY A 90 7.01 -1.75 -6.82
N LEU A 91 6.24 -1.68 -5.75
CA LEU A 91 4.88 -1.12 -5.79
C LEU A 91 4.83 0.39 -6.09
N PRO A 92 5.63 1.27 -5.45
CA PRO A 92 5.61 2.70 -5.80
C PRO A 92 5.94 2.94 -7.27
N THR A 93 6.92 2.21 -7.81
CA THR A 93 7.29 2.31 -9.22
C THR A 93 6.16 1.85 -10.14
N ALA A 94 5.50 0.74 -9.80
CA ALA A 94 4.37 0.22 -10.58
C ALA A 94 3.22 1.23 -10.63
N ILE A 95 2.86 1.81 -9.49
CA ILE A 95 1.79 2.80 -9.37
C ILE A 95 2.12 4.07 -10.16
N ASN A 96 3.37 4.51 -10.11
CA ASN A 96 3.84 5.66 -10.88
C ASN A 96 3.69 5.41 -12.38
N ILE A 97 4.15 4.27 -12.87
CA ILE A 97 4.04 3.91 -14.29
C ILE A 97 2.57 3.78 -14.71
N ALA A 98 1.70 3.25 -13.84
CA ALA A 98 0.27 3.18 -14.07
C ALA A 98 -0.42 4.56 -14.12
N GLY A 99 0.25 5.63 -13.70
CA GLY A 99 -0.19 7.02 -13.88
C GLY A 99 -0.90 7.66 -12.69
N ALA A 100 -1.01 7.00 -11.54
CA ALA A 100 -1.56 7.64 -10.33
C ALA A 100 -0.64 8.80 -9.88
N LYS A 101 -1.23 9.93 -9.50
CA LYS A 101 -0.46 11.13 -9.13
C LYS A 101 0.27 10.96 -7.80
N ARG A 102 -0.28 10.17 -6.88
CA ARG A 102 0.29 9.92 -5.55
C ARG A 102 0.00 8.50 -5.08
N SER A 103 0.90 7.98 -4.24
CA SER A 103 0.64 6.75 -3.49
C SER A 103 1.00 6.91 -2.02
N LEU A 104 0.13 6.42 -1.13
CA LEU A 104 0.35 6.35 0.31
C LEU A 104 0.50 4.88 0.69
N LEU A 105 1.70 4.51 1.12
CA LEU A 105 2.08 3.13 1.40
C LEU A 105 2.60 3.00 2.83
N THR A 106 2.54 1.79 3.38
CA THR A 106 3.13 1.48 4.69
C THR A 106 4.48 0.78 4.52
N LEU A 107 5.45 1.18 5.32
CA LEU A 107 6.83 0.70 5.28
C LEU A 107 7.06 -0.63 6.01
N TRP A 108 6.18 -0.98 6.94
CA TRP A 108 6.21 -2.21 7.74
C TRP A 108 4.79 -2.59 8.17
N PRO A 109 4.59 -3.82 8.67
CA PRO A 109 3.29 -4.24 9.19
C PRO A 109 2.81 -3.33 10.32
N VAL A 110 1.54 -2.95 10.26
CA VAL A 110 0.88 -2.12 11.24
C VAL A 110 -0.36 -2.82 11.80
N ASP A 111 -0.74 -2.46 13.02
CA ASP A 111 -1.97 -2.92 13.65
C ASP A 111 -3.21 -2.36 12.92
N ASP A 112 -4.20 -3.21 12.67
CA ASP A 112 -5.40 -2.85 11.90
C ASP A 112 -6.21 -1.74 12.59
N ALA A 113 -6.40 -1.82 13.90
CA ALA A 113 -7.20 -0.85 14.63
C ALA A 113 -6.54 0.53 14.67
N GLY A 114 -5.24 0.58 14.96
CA GLY A 114 -4.44 1.81 14.95
C GLY A 114 -4.36 2.42 13.56
N THR A 115 -4.21 1.56 12.53
CA THR A 115 -4.21 1.97 11.12
C THR A 115 -5.54 2.60 10.73
N ALA A 116 -6.66 1.95 11.04
CA ALA A 116 -7.98 2.48 10.74
C ALA A 116 -8.21 3.85 11.40
N ALA A 117 -7.88 3.99 12.69
CA ALA A 117 -8.01 5.25 13.41
C ALA A 117 -7.11 6.36 12.82
N PHE A 118 -5.88 6.03 12.44
CA PHE A 118 -4.96 6.96 11.78
C PHE A 118 -5.50 7.42 10.42
N MET A 119 -6.01 6.49 9.60
CA MET A 119 -6.54 6.79 8.28
C MET A 119 -7.82 7.63 8.34
N VAL A 120 -8.68 7.42 9.35
CA VAL A 120 -9.83 8.31 9.59
C VAL A 120 -9.34 9.74 9.80
N SER A 121 -8.38 9.96 10.69
CA SER A 121 -7.81 11.31 10.92
C SER A 121 -7.20 11.91 9.65
N PHE A 122 -6.48 11.10 8.86
CA PHE A 122 -5.92 11.56 7.58
C PHE A 122 -7.02 12.04 6.62
N TYR A 123 -8.10 11.27 6.46
CA TYR A 123 -9.22 11.66 5.58
C TYR A 123 -10.02 12.84 6.14
N ASP A 124 -10.15 13.00 7.46
CA ASP A 124 -10.80 14.16 8.07
C ASP A 124 -10.05 15.44 7.74
N HIS A 125 -8.71 15.42 7.78
CA HIS A 125 -7.88 16.55 7.38
C HIS A 125 -7.99 16.86 5.88
N LEU A 126 -8.08 15.83 5.02
CA LEU A 126 -8.35 16.03 3.59
C LEU A 126 -9.73 16.66 3.35
N ALA A 127 -10.76 16.18 4.06
CA ALA A 127 -12.12 16.73 3.97
C ALA A 127 -12.19 18.17 4.47
N ALA A 128 -11.29 18.55 5.39
CA ALA A 128 -11.12 19.94 5.83
C ALA A 128 -10.36 20.84 4.83
N GLY A 129 -10.00 20.30 3.64
CA GLY A 129 -9.37 21.05 2.55
C GLY A 129 -7.85 21.11 2.60
N GLN A 130 -7.19 20.34 3.48
CA GLN A 130 -5.73 20.26 3.49
C GLN A 130 -5.20 19.46 2.29
N THR A 131 -3.99 19.80 1.85
CA THR A 131 -3.28 19.00 0.86
C THR A 131 -2.88 17.62 1.42
N TYR A 132 -2.62 16.64 0.56
CA TYR A 132 -2.21 15.30 0.99
C TYR A 132 -0.99 15.28 1.93
N PRO A 133 0.11 16.05 1.65
CA PRO A 133 1.24 16.13 2.58
C PRO A 133 0.88 16.79 3.91
N GLU A 134 0.01 17.81 3.89
CA GLU A 134 -0.42 18.51 5.12
C GLU A 134 -1.31 17.61 5.98
N ALA A 135 -2.29 16.93 5.38
CA ALA A 135 -3.17 15.99 6.04
C ALA A 135 -2.37 14.85 6.70
N LEU A 136 -1.40 14.27 5.98
CA LEU A 136 -0.54 13.22 6.53
C LEU A 136 0.30 13.74 7.70
N ARG A 137 0.87 14.94 7.57
CA ARG A 137 1.66 15.56 8.63
C ARG A 137 0.82 15.84 9.87
N GLN A 138 -0.42 16.32 9.68
CA GLN A 138 -1.31 16.63 10.79
C GLN A 138 -1.82 15.35 11.47
N ALA A 139 -2.21 14.33 10.73
CA ALA A 139 -2.57 13.02 11.29
C ALA A 139 -1.44 12.41 12.14
N ARG A 140 -0.18 12.54 11.68
CA ARG A 140 1.00 12.12 12.47
C ARG A 140 1.16 12.90 13.76
N ARG A 141 0.92 14.21 13.75
CA ARG A 141 0.96 15.04 14.96
C ARG A 141 -0.14 14.62 15.93
N ASP A 142 -1.36 14.43 15.43
CA ASP A 142 -2.50 14.06 16.24
C ASP A 142 -2.32 12.66 16.87
N ALA A 143 -1.72 11.72 16.15
CA ALA A 143 -1.36 10.42 16.70
C ALA A 143 -0.29 10.54 17.79
N ARG A 144 0.81 11.24 17.51
CA ARG A 144 1.89 11.48 18.48
C ARG A 144 1.42 12.18 19.74
N ASP A 145 0.53 13.17 19.59
CA ASP A 145 0.01 13.99 20.69
C ASP A 145 -1.14 13.29 21.45
N GLY A 146 -1.44 12.01 21.11
CA GLY A 146 -2.43 11.19 21.82
C GLY A 146 -3.89 11.49 21.49
N LYS A 147 -4.16 12.28 20.44
CA LYS A 147 -5.52 12.63 20.02
C LYS A 147 -6.23 11.50 19.27
N ILE A 148 -5.47 10.55 18.72
CA ILE A 148 -6.00 9.39 17.99
C ILE A 148 -5.85 8.16 18.88
N SER A 149 -6.95 7.66 19.43
CA SER A 149 -6.94 6.46 20.26
C SER A 149 -6.48 5.24 19.43
N GLY A 150 -5.54 4.48 19.98
CA GLY A 150 -4.96 3.29 19.32
C GLY A 150 -3.83 3.57 18.32
N ALA A 151 -3.57 4.83 17.94
CA ALA A 151 -2.53 5.18 16.98
C ALA A 151 -1.32 5.92 17.58
N GLN A 152 -1.17 5.94 18.92
CA GLN A 152 -0.07 6.65 19.59
C GLN A 152 1.30 6.00 19.37
N ASP A 153 1.31 4.68 19.10
CA ASP A 153 2.55 3.96 18.84
C ASP A 153 3.21 4.49 17.55
N PRO A 154 4.48 4.93 17.61
CA PRO A 154 5.21 5.35 16.42
C PRO A 154 5.23 4.32 15.30
N ARG A 155 5.14 3.03 15.63
CA ARG A 155 5.07 1.95 14.65
C ARG A 155 3.82 2.03 13.76
N VAL A 156 2.74 2.70 14.21
CA VAL A 156 1.54 2.94 13.41
C VAL A 156 1.73 4.16 12.51
N TRP A 157 1.88 5.35 13.09
CA TRP A 157 1.85 6.59 12.32
C TRP A 157 3.12 6.87 11.51
N ALA A 158 4.28 6.33 11.91
CA ALA A 158 5.51 6.50 11.15
C ALA A 158 5.64 5.52 9.99
N ALA A 159 4.80 4.49 9.93
CA ALA A 159 4.81 3.52 8.84
C ALA A 159 4.40 4.13 7.48
N PHE A 160 3.54 5.12 7.47
CA PHE A 160 2.98 5.67 6.24
C PHE A 160 3.96 6.58 5.52
N VAL A 161 4.15 6.38 4.22
CA VAL A 161 4.94 7.28 3.35
C VAL A 161 4.13 7.65 2.13
N LEU A 162 4.09 8.95 1.85
CA LEU A 162 3.49 9.52 0.64
C LEU A 162 4.57 9.67 -0.43
N PHE A 163 4.31 9.08 -1.59
CA PHE A 163 5.09 9.27 -2.81
C PHE A 163 4.28 10.17 -3.74
N GLU A 164 4.92 11.16 -4.33
CA GLU A 164 4.34 12.08 -5.32
C GLU A 164 5.14 11.94 -6.62
N ASN A 165 4.41 11.94 -7.75
CA ASN A 165 4.96 11.81 -9.10
C ASN A 165 5.12 13.16 -9.76
#